data_36e840300ebb22bb155367de1c44a461
#
_entry.id   36e840300ebb22bb155367de1c44a461
#
_cell.length_a   1.000
_cell.length_b   1.000
_cell.length_c   1.000
_cell.angle_alpha   90.00
_cell.angle_beta   90.00
_cell.angle_gamma   90.00
#
_symmetry.space_group_name_H-M   'P 1'
#
loop_
_entity.id
_entity.type
_entity.pdbx_description
1 polymer ?
#
loop_
_entity_poly.entity_id
_entity_poly.type
_entity_poly.pdbx_seq_one_letter_code
_entity_poly.pdbx_strand_id
1 'polypeptide(L)'
;LLDRPVSDKLIAIGEVGLGGEVRSVPNLEQRLHEAERIGFERAVVPKHSLNHLNPADYPGMKLIGAAYISDAINALKTDRL
;
A
#
# COMPACT_ATOMS: atom_id res chain seq x y z
N LEU A 1 4.32 -11.90 3.13
CA LEU A 1 3.74 -11.01 2.12
C LEU A 1 2.34 -10.58 2.53
N LEU A 2 2.14 -9.28 2.57
CA LEU A 2 0.83 -8.70 2.78
C LEU A 2 0.34 -8.11 1.46
N ASP A 3 -0.82 -8.58 1.00
CA ASP A 3 -1.44 -8.10 -0.24
C ASP A 3 -2.93 -8.31 -0.03
N ARG A 4 -3.52 -7.47 0.85
CA ARG A 4 -4.89 -7.68 1.30
C ARG A 4 -5.70 -6.40 1.34
N PRO A 5 -6.98 -6.47 0.99
CA PRO A 5 -7.88 -5.36 1.25
C PRO A 5 -7.99 -5.11 2.75
N VAL A 6 -7.87 -3.85 3.14
CA VAL A 6 -8.12 -3.40 4.50
C VAL A 6 -9.55 -2.91 4.60
N SER A 7 -10.05 -2.35 3.51
CA SER A 7 -11.44 -1.98 3.31
C SER A 7 -11.76 -2.19 1.84
N ASP A 8 -12.97 -1.86 1.40
CA ASP A 8 -13.35 -1.96 -0.01
C ASP A 8 -12.62 -0.95 -0.90
N LYS A 9 -11.92 0.03 -0.29
CA LYS A 9 -11.21 1.08 -1.05
C LYS A 9 -9.72 1.17 -0.74
N LEU A 10 -9.26 0.52 0.32
CA LEU A 10 -7.87 0.58 0.77
C LEU A 10 -7.25 -0.81 0.77
N ILE A 11 -6.13 -0.96 0.08
CA ILE A 11 -5.35 -2.20 0.08
C ILE A 11 -3.98 -1.93 0.69
N ALA A 12 -3.44 -2.91 1.41
CA ALA A 12 -2.08 -2.84 1.95
C ALA A 12 -1.23 -3.88 1.25
N ILE A 13 -0.08 -3.47 0.72
CA ILE A 13 0.83 -4.32 -0.02
C ILE A 13 2.24 -4.17 0.56
N GLY A 14 2.80 -5.26 1.07
CA GLY A 14 4.14 -5.24 1.65
C GLY A 14 4.48 -6.56 2.30
N GLU A 15 5.74 -6.73 2.67
CA GLU A 15 6.19 -7.86 3.45
C GLU A 15 6.48 -7.39 4.87
N VAL A 16 5.94 -8.09 5.87
CA VAL A 16 6.09 -7.68 7.27
C VAL A 16 7.19 -8.49 7.92
N GLY A 17 8.20 -7.81 8.46
CA GLY A 17 9.28 -8.43 9.19
C GLY A 17 8.91 -8.70 10.65
N LEU A 18 9.82 -9.38 11.35
CA LEU A 18 9.59 -9.79 12.75
C LEU A 18 9.41 -8.61 13.70
N GLY A 19 10.00 -7.47 13.39
CA GLY A 19 9.85 -6.25 14.18
C GLY A 19 8.67 -5.37 13.78
N GLY A 20 7.82 -5.85 12.88
CA GLY A 20 6.69 -5.09 12.38
C GLY A 20 7.03 -4.11 11.27
N GLU A 21 8.28 -4.13 10.78
CA GLU A 21 8.67 -3.29 9.67
C GLU A 21 8.06 -3.77 8.36
N VAL A 22 7.71 -2.82 7.50
CA VAL A 22 7.13 -3.12 6.18
C VAL A 22 8.24 -3.07 5.14
N ARG A 23 8.43 -4.19 4.44
CA ARG A 23 9.49 -4.37 3.46
C ARG A 23 8.95 -4.45 2.04
N SER A 24 9.83 -4.21 1.07
CA SER A 24 9.51 -4.31 -0.35
C SER A 24 9.05 -5.72 -0.73
N VAL A 25 8.22 -5.79 -1.75
CA VAL A 25 7.76 -7.05 -2.33
C VAL A 25 8.14 -7.07 -3.81
N PRO A 26 8.33 -8.27 -4.40
CA PRO A 26 8.54 -8.35 -5.84
C PRO A 26 7.26 -7.93 -6.59
N ASN A 27 7.47 -7.34 -7.76
CA ASN A 27 6.38 -6.95 -8.65
C ASN A 27 5.39 -5.96 -8.04
N LEU A 28 5.87 -5.05 -7.19
CA LEU A 28 5.00 -4.07 -6.54
C LEU A 28 4.20 -3.25 -7.55
N GLU A 29 4.84 -2.81 -8.63
CA GLU A 29 4.17 -2.01 -9.66
C GLU A 29 3.01 -2.77 -10.30
N GLN A 30 3.22 -4.04 -10.63
CA GLN A 30 2.16 -4.87 -11.18
C GLN A 30 1.01 -5.04 -10.21
N ARG A 31 1.32 -5.21 -8.93
CA ARG A 31 0.31 -5.36 -7.89
C ARG A 31 -0.51 -4.09 -7.72
N LEU A 32 0.15 -2.94 -7.82
CA LEU A 32 -0.53 -1.65 -7.74
C LEU A 32 -1.43 -1.41 -8.95
N HIS A 33 -0.97 -1.73 -10.15
CA HIS A 33 -1.81 -1.61 -11.35
C HIS A 33 -3.03 -2.50 -11.26
N GLU A 34 -2.85 -3.72 -10.75
CA GLU A 34 -3.97 -4.64 -10.57
C GLU A 34 -4.97 -4.11 -9.54
N ALA A 35 -4.46 -3.57 -8.44
CA ALA A 35 -5.32 -2.99 -7.40
C ALA A 35 -6.12 -1.80 -7.93
N GLU A 36 -5.49 -0.95 -8.72
CA GLU A 36 -6.18 0.18 -9.34
C GLU A 36 -7.24 -0.31 -10.30
N ARG A 37 -6.94 -1.33 -11.09
CA ARG A 37 -7.88 -1.91 -12.05
C ARG A 37 -9.11 -2.49 -11.35
N ILE A 38 -8.91 -3.11 -10.19
CA ILE A 38 -10.00 -3.68 -9.39
C ILE A 38 -10.89 -2.59 -8.81
N GLY A 39 -10.33 -1.41 -8.55
CA GLY A 39 -11.10 -0.28 -8.05
C GLY A 39 -10.68 0.25 -6.70
N PHE A 40 -9.54 -0.19 -6.18
CA PHE A 40 -9.01 0.39 -4.94
C PHE A 40 -8.58 1.83 -5.20
N GLU A 41 -8.90 2.70 -4.25
CA GLU A 41 -8.63 4.14 -4.37
C GLU A 41 -7.38 4.55 -3.58
N ARG A 42 -6.93 3.70 -2.66
CA ARG A 42 -5.74 3.94 -1.84
C ARG A 42 -4.96 2.66 -1.65
N ALA A 43 -3.63 2.79 -1.60
CA ALA A 43 -2.74 1.66 -1.35
C ALA A 43 -1.67 2.05 -0.35
N VAL A 44 -1.52 1.26 0.71
CA VAL A 44 -0.40 1.36 1.64
C VAL A 44 0.72 0.50 1.11
N VAL A 45 1.90 1.10 0.91
CA VAL A 45 3.06 0.42 0.36
C VAL A 45 4.27 0.68 1.27
N PRO A 46 5.35 -0.12 1.14
CA PRO A 46 6.57 0.13 1.91
C PRO A 46 7.06 1.56 1.65
N LYS A 47 7.36 2.28 2.72
CA LYS A 47 7.71 3.71 2.63
C LYS A 47 8.87 3.99 1.67
N HIS A 48 9.93 3.19 1.75
CA HIS A 48 11.08 3.41 0.88
C HIS A 48 10.80 3.05 -0.58
N SER A 49 9.78 2.25 -0.84
CA SER A 49 9.39 1.93 -2.22
C SER A 49 8.72 3.12 -2.90
N LEU A 50 8.12 4.04 -2.14
CA LEU A 50 7.52 5.24 -2.72
C LEU A 50 8.51 6.06 -3.54
N ASN A 51 9.78 6.06 -3.13
CA ASN A 51 10.82 6.82 -3.83
C ASN A 51 11.06 6.31 -5.24
N HIS A 52 10.64 5.08 -5.54
CA HIS A 52 10.82 4.44 -6.83
C HIS A 52 9.52 4.34 -7.62
N LEU A 53 8.44 4.89 -7.09
CA LEU A 53 7.14 4.87 -7.74
C LEU A 53 6.79 6.26 -8.27
N ASN A 54 6.16 6.29 -9.43
CA ASN A 54 5.66 7.54 -10.00
C ASN A 54 4.15 7.59 -9.76
N PRO A 55 3.65 8.51 -8.92
CA PRO A 55 2.21 8.62 -8.68
C PRO A 55 1.39 8.84 -9.94
N ALA A 56 1.98 9.43 -10.98
CA ALA A 56 1.28 9.65 -12.25
C ALA A 56 0.94 8.35 -12.97
N ASP A 57 1.61 7.24 -12.63
CA ASP A 57 1.30 5.93 -13.20
C ASP A 57 0.04 5.31 -12.58
N TYR A 58 -0.45 5.89 -11.48
CA TYR A 58 -1.61 5.39 -10.75
C TYR A 58 -2.59 6.55 -10.48
N PRO A 59 -3.15 7.16 -11.55
CA PRO A 59 -3.94 8.38 -11.39
C PRO A 59 -5.23 8.21 -10.58
N GLY A 60 -5.75 7.00 -10.52
CA GLY A 60 -6.97 6.71 -9.75
C GLY A 60 -6.71 6.25 -8.34
N MET A 61 -5.45 6.25 -7.89
CA MET A 61 -5.10 5.68 -6.60
C MET A 61 -4.08 6.54 -5.85
N LYS A 62 -4.34 6.76 -4.55
CA LYS A 62 -3.42 7.46 -3.69
C LYS A 62 -2.47 6.45 -3.04
N LEU A 63 -1.17 6.71 -3.13
CA LEU A 63 -0.15 5.86 -2.52
C LEU A 63 0.23 6.41 -1.15
N ILE A 64 0.26 5.54 -0.14
CA ILE A 64 0.56 5.90 1.24
C ILE A 64 1.75 5.06 1.69
N GLY A 65 2.82 5.72 2.16
CA GLY A 65 4.01 5.02 2.62
C GLY A 65 3.89 4.57 4.07
N ALA A 66 4.32 3.34 4.34
CA ALA A 66 4.36 2.80 5.70
C ALA A 66 5.73 2.17 5.95
N ALA A 67 6.39 2.59 7.02
CA ALA A 67 7.64 1.99 7.47
C ALA A 67 7.37 0.81 8.40
N TYR A 68 6.31 0.89 9.18
CA TYR A 68 5.90 -0.13 10.15
C TYR A 68 4.41 -0.44 10.00
N ILE A 69 4.01 -1.60 10.50
CA ILE A 69 2.61 -2.03 10.42
C ILE A 69 1.66 -1.06 11.15
N SER A 70 2.16 -0.36 12.17
CA SER A 70 1.38 0.67 12.86
C SER A 70 0.97 1.81 11.93
N ASP A 71 1.79 2.11 10.93
CA ASP A 71 1.46 3.13 9.93
C ASP A 71 0.29 2.69 9.06
N ALA A 72 0.24 1.40 8.74
CA ALA A 72 -0.87 0.85 7.97
C ALA A 72 -2.17 0.90 8.79
N ILE A 73 -2.08 0.64 10.10
CA ILE A 73 -3.23 0.73 11.00
C ILE A 73 -3.73 2.17 11.08
N ASN A 74 -2.82 3.14 11.14
CA ASN A 74 -3.19 4.55 11.14
C ASN A 74 -3.88 4.96 9.83
N ALA A 75 -3.43 4.42 8.71
CA ALA A 75 -4.08 4.65 7.42
C ALA A 75 -5.50 4.10 7.42
N LEU A 76 -5.72 2.94 8.05
CA LEU A 76 -7.05 2.36 8.20
C LEU A 76 -7.96 3.27 9.02
N LYS A 77 -7.45 3.82 10.11
CA LYS A 77 -8.24 4.74 10.95
C LYS A 77 -8.65 5.98 10.17
N THR A 78 -7.74 6.52 9.37
CA THR A 78 -8.04 7.67 8.50
C THR A 78 -9.07 7.30 7.45
N ASP A 79 -9.02 6.08 6.92
CA ASP A 79 -9.96 5.60 5.92
C ASP A 79 -11.39 5.56 6.43
N ARG A 80 -11.58 5.38 7.73
CA ARG A 80 -12.89 5.31 8.36
C ARG A 80 -13.53 6.67 8.62
N LEU A 81 -12.72 7.69 8.56
CA LEU A 81 -13.18 9.05 8.78
C LEU A 81 -13.71 9.67 7.49
#